data_9529e2db51e94354e3f23ccdebcbe0f3
#
_entry.id   9529e2db51e94354e3f23ccdebcbe0f3
#
_cell.length_a   1.000
_cell.length_b   1.000
_cell.length_c   1.000
_cell.angle_alpha   90.00
_cell.angle_beta   90.00
_cell.angle_gamma   90.00
#
_symmetry.space_group_name_H-M   'P 1'
#
loop_
_entity.id
_entity.type
_entity.pdbx_description
1 polymer ?
#
loop_
_entity_poly.entity_id
_entity_poly.type
_entity_poly.pdbx_seq_one_letter_code
_entity_poly.pdbx_strand_id
1 'polypeptide(L)'
;MLTLTTNETLRIFDAAMHIAYAAILLFYTAKHPGESIVERTVRVLALLCSLFLASTVWQYGRTHMFWMTHNVWQGTVVLSAYFALRKP
;
A
#
# COMPACT_ATOMS: atom_id res chain seq x y z
N MET A 1 -2.46 -16.05 27.60
CA MET A 1 -1.79 -15.79 26.31
C MET A 1 -2.80 -15.82 25.18
N LEU A 2 -2.79 -14.82 24.35
CA LEU A 2 -3.71 -14.74 23.22
C LEU A 2 -3.22 -15.68 22.12
N THR A 3 -4.03 -16.68 21.78
CA THR A 3 -3.71 -17.60 20.72
C THR A 3 -4.44 -17.17 19.44
N LEU A 4 -3.69 -16.74 18.44
CA LEU A 4 -4.26 -16.30 17.17
C LEU A 4 -4.35 -17.47 16.21
N THR A 5 -5.44 -17.51 15.44
CA THR A 5 -5.54 -18.46 14.34
C THR A 5 -4.60 -18.04 13.21
N THR A 6 -4.32 -18.97 12.30
CA THR A 6 -3.50 -18.66 11.12
C THR A 6 -4.12 -17.52 10.31
N ASN A 7 -5.44 -17.52 10.14
CA ASN A 7 -6.12 -16.46 9.38
C ASN A 7 -5.99 -15.11 10.07
N GLU A 8 -6.12 -15.07 11.39
CA GLU A 8 -5.96 -13.81 12.12
C GLU A 8 -4.54 -13.28 12.02
N THR A 9 -3.55 -14.17 12.12
CA THR A 9 -2.15 -13.79 11.96
C THR A 9 -1.90 -13.22 10.58
N LEU A 10 -2.44 -13.83 9.53
CA LEU A 10 -2.29 -13.32 8.16
C LEU A 10 -2.96 -11.96 7.99
N ARG A 11 -4.13 -11.74 8.59
CA ARG A 11 -4.82 -10.45 8.53
C ARG A 11 -3.98 -9.35 9.19
N ILE A 12 -3.42 -9.64 10.35
CA ILE A 12 -2.57 -8.69 11.07
C ILE A 12 -1.34 -8.37 10.23
N PHE A 13 -0.70 -9.40 9.67
CA PHE A 13 0.50 -9.23 8.86
C PHE A 13 0.19 -8.39 7.61
N ASP A 14 -0.87 -8.72 6.90
CA ASP A 14 -1.25 -8.01 5.68
C ASP A 14 -1.59 -6.53 5.99
N ALA A 15 -2.36 -6.29 7.04
CA ALA A 15 -2.73 -4.94 7.43
C ALA A 15 -1.49 -4.13 7.81
N ALA A 16 -0.61 -4.73 8.61
CA ALA A 16 0.62 -4.06 9.05
C ALA A 16 1.53 -3.73 7.85
N MET A 17 1.64 -4.65 6.90
CA MET A 17 2.46 -4.45 5.71
C MET A 17 1.94 -3.27 4.88
N HIS A 18 0.64 -3.20 4.66
CA HIS A 18 0.05 -2.12 3.86
C HIS A 18 0.14 -0.77 4.57
N ILE A 19 -0.04 -0.76 5.89
CA ILE A 19 0.12 0.47 6.67
C ILE A 19 1.57 0.95 6.65
N ALA A 20 2.54 0.04 6.79
CA ALA A 20 3.95 0.37 6.72
C ALA A 20 4.30 0.96 5.34
N TYR A 21 3.77 0.38 4.28
CA TYR A 21 4.00 0.90 2.94
C TYR A 21 3.39 2.29 2.77
N ALA A 22 2.20 2.52 3.32
CA ALA A 22 1.57 3.84 3.29
C ALA A 22 2.43 4.88 4.01
N ALA A 23 3.01 4.52 5.15
CA ALA A 23 3.91 5.42 5.89
C ALA A 23 5.16 5.76 5.07
N ILE A 24 5.73 4.77 4.40
CA ILE A 24 6.90 4.98 3.53
C ILE A 24 6.54 5.95 2.39
N LEU A 25 5.37 5.77 1.77
CA LEU A 25 4.93 6.65 0.69
C LEU A 25 4.71 8.08 1.17
N LEU A 26 4.13 8.25 2.35
CA LEU A 26 3.94 9.58 2.94
C LEU A 26 5.27 10.25 3.21
N PHE A 27 6.22 9.51 3.78
CA PHE A 27 7.54 10.03 4.08
C PHE A 27 8.26 10.46 2.79
N TYR A 28 8.20 9.62 1.76
CA TYR A 28 8.82 9.92 0.47
C TYR A 28 8.18 11.17 -0.15
N THR A 29 6.86 11.28 -0.10
CA THR A 29 6.14 12.44 -0.64
C THR A 29 6.58 13.72 0.05
N ALA A 30 6.76 13.68 1.37
CA ALA A 30 7.22 14.86 2.12
C ALA A 30 8.65 15.27 1.75
N LYS A 31 9.49 14.31 1.40
CA LYS A 31 10.89 14.56 1.06
C LYS A 31 11.10 15.04 -0.38
N HIS A 32 10.14 14.80 -1.27
CA HIS A 32 10.30 15.10 -2.70
C HIS A 32 9.14 15.93 -3.24
N PRO A 33 9.04 17.22 -2.86
CA PRO A 33 7.88 18.04 -3.22
C PRO A 33 7.86 18.53 -4.68
N GLY A 34 8.96 18.43 -5.41
CA GLY A 34 9.07 19.01 -6.75
C GLY A 34 8.76 18.05 -7.90
N GLU A 35 7.99 17.00 -7.66
CA GLU A 35 7.75 15.98 -8.66
C GLU A 35 6.68 16.37 -9.69
N SER A 36 6.68 15.64 -10.82
CA SER A 36 5.66 15.79 -11.83
C SER A 36 4.30 15.37 -11.28
N ILE A 37 3.23 15.87 -11.93
CA ILE A 37 1.87 15.54 -11.51
C ILE A 37 1.58 14.05 -11.67
N VAL A 38 2.18 13.41 -12.69
CA VAL A 38 2.00 11.98 -12.93
C VAL A 38 2.57 11.15 -11.78
N GLU A 39 3.79 11.46 -11.35
CA GLU A 39 4.43 10.75 -10.23
C GLU A 39 3.64 10.94 -8.95
N ARG A 40 3.19 12.15 -8.70
CA ARG A 40 2.40 12.46 -7.51
C ARG A 40 1.08 11.69 -7.52
N THR A 41 0.41 11.65 -8.67
CA THR A 41 -0.86 10.93 -8.81
C THR A 41 -0.68 9.44 -8.55
N VAL A 42 0.37 8.83 -9.12
CA VAL A 42 0.67 7.42 -8.91
C VAL A 42 0.91 7.13 -7.43
N ARG A 43 1.68 7.98 -6.75
CA ARG A 43 1.96 7.78 -5.32
C ARG A 43 0.72 7.96 -4.45
N VAL A 44 -0.11 8.95 -4.77
CA VAL A 44 -1.35 9.15 -4.01
C VAL A 44 -2.27 7.94 -4.19
N LEU A 45 -2.37 7.44 -5.42
CA LEU A 45 -3.17 6.24 -5.68
C LEU A 45 -2.64 5.03 -4.92
N ALA A 46 -1.32 4.83 -4.90
CA ALA A 46 -0.71 3.74 -4.14
C ALA A 46 -0.99 3.88 -2.64
N LEU A 47 -0.92 5.11 -2.12
CA LEU A 47 -1.22 5.38 -0.72
C LEU A 47 -2.67 5.04 -0.38
N LEU A 48 -3.61 5.52 -1.19
CA LEU A 48 -5.03 5.26 -0.95
C LEU A 48 -5.34 3.76 -1.05
N CYS A 49 -4.76 3.07 -2.02
CA CYS A 49 -4.91 1.62 -2.15
C CYS A 49 -4.35 0.89 -0.93
N SER A 50 -3.19 1.33 -0.43
CA SER A 50 -2.58 0.71 0.76
C SER A 50 -3.48 0.83 1.97
N LEU A 51 -4.04 2.02 2.21
CA LEU A 51 -4.95 2.23 3.34
C LEU A 51 -6.24 1.43 3.19
N PHE A 52 -6.80 1.40 1.98
CA PHE A 52 -8.00 0.62 1.71
C PHE A 52 -7.75 -0.86 1.93
N LEU A 53 -6.63 -1.38 1.45
CA LEU A 53 -6.29 -2.80 1.61
C LEU A 53 -6.07 -3.17 3.07
N ALA A 54 -5.40 -2.30 3.83
CA ALA A 54 -5.21 -2.54 5.27
C ALA A 54 -6.55 -2.63 5.99
N SER A 55 -7.46 -1.69 5.71
CA SER A 55 -8.78 -1.67 6.31
C SER A 55 -9.61 -2.89 5.92
N THR A 56 -9.62 -3.20 4.61
CA THR A 56 -10.44 -4.29 4.09
C THR A 56 -9.97 -5.65 4.59
N VAL A 57 -8.66 -5.90 4.56
CA VAL A 57 -8.13 -7.19 4.99
C VAL A 57 -8.32 -7.39 6.48
N TRP A 58 -8.23 -6.30 7.25
CA TRP A 58 -8.47 -6.37 8.69
C TRP A 58 -9.92 -6.75 9.01
N GLN A 59 -10.89 -6.14 8.31
CA GLN A 59 -12.30 -6.33 8.59
C GLN A 59 -12.87 -7.60 7.96
N TYR A 60 -12.51 -7.89 6.73
CA TYR A 60 -13.17 -8.93 5.94
C TYR A 60 -12.24 -10.03 5.45
N GLY A 61 -10.93 -9.87 5.65
CA GLY A 61 -9.97 -10.81 5.12
C GLY A 61 -9.73 -10.62 3.61
N ARG A 62 -9.23 -11.65 2.97
CA ARG A 62 -8.87 -11.58 1.54
C ARG A 62 -10.07 -11.93 0.66
N THR A 63 -10.92 -10.95 0.44
CA THR A 63 -12.10 -11.08 -0.41
C THR A 63 -11.74 -10.86 -1.88
N HIS A 64 -12.72 -11.05 -2.77
CA HIS A 64 -12.55 -10.75 -4.20
C HIS A 64 -12.17 -9.28 -4.40
N MET A 65 -12.83 -8.37 -3.69
CA MET A 65 -12.51 -6.94 -3.77
C MET A 65 -11.07 -6.67 -3.33
N PHE A 66 -10.58 -7.37 -2.31
CA PHE A 66 -9.19 -7.26 -1.89
C PHE A 66 -8.25 -7.59 -3.03
N TRP A 67 -8.48 -8.70 -3.73
CA TRP A 67 -7.59 -9.13 -4.81
C TRP A 67 -7.61 -8.17 -5.99
N MET A 68 -8.77 -7.63 -6.34
CA MET A 68 -8.87 -6.63 -7.41
C MET A 68 -8.08 -5.38 -7.06
N THR A 69 -8.28 -4.85 -5.87
CA THR A 69 -7.58 -3.65 -5.41
C THR A 69 -6.08 -3.92 -5.24
N HIS A 70 -5.72 -5.13 -4.79
CA HIS A 70 -4.33 -5.51 -4.61
C HIS A 70 -3.57 -5.51 -5.94
N ASN A 71 -4.20 -5.92 -7.02
CA ASN A 71 -3.58 -5.87 -8.34
C ASN A 71 -3.27 -4.43 -8.76
N VAL A 72 -4.22 -3.51 -8.54
CA VAL A 72 -3.99 -2.08 -8.81
C VAL A 72 -2.86 -1.55 -7.93
N TRP A 73 -2.88 -1.91 -6.65
CA TRP A 73 -1.84 -1.51 -5.70
C TRP A 73 -0.46 -1.97 -6.16
N GLN A 74 -0.33 -3.23 -6.58
CA GLN A 74 0.95 -3.74 -7.08
C GLN A 74 1.45 -2.94 -8.28
N GLY A 75 0.57 -2.61 -9.23
CA GLY A 75 0.93 -1.81 -10.38
C GLY A 75 1.42 -0.42 -10.00
N THR A 76 0.72 0.25 -9.09
CA THR A 76 1.10 1.58 -8.65
C THR A 76 2.40 1.56 -7.84
N VAL A 77 2.62 0.51 -7.04
CA VAL A 77 3.87 0.34 -6.29
C VAL A 77 5.05 0.20 -7.23
N VAL A 78 4.91 -0.63 -8.27
CA VAL A 78 5.98 -0.84 -9.25
C VAL A 78 6.28 0.46 -9.99
N LEU A 79 5.24 1.20 -10.42
CA LEU A 79 5.44 2.47 -11.09
C LEU A 79 6.10 3.50 -10.17
N SER A 80 5.70 3.55 -8.90
CA SER A 80 6.33 4.47 -7.94
C SER A 80 7.81 4.15 -7.76
N ALA A 81 8.14 2.88 -7.66
CA ALA A 81 9.55 2.44 -7.54
C ALA A 81 10.33 2.80 -8.79
N TYR A 82 9.74 2.58 -9.97
CA TYR A 82 10.37 2.91 -11.24
C TYR A 82 10.70 4.40 -11.30
N PHE A 83 9.75 5.26 -10.97
CA PHE A 83 9.96 6.70 -10.98
C PHE A 83 11.05 7.12 -9.98
N ALA A 84 11.05 6.51 -8.80
CA ALA A 84 12.05 6.82 -7.77
C ALA A 84 13.46 6.43 -8.21
N LEU A 85 13.61 5.25 -8.81
CA LEU A 85 14.91 4.76 -9.28
C LEU A 85 15.42 5.51 -10.50
N ARG A 86 14.52 6.09 -11.27
CA ARG A 86 14.86 6.83 -12.48
C ARG A 86 15.46 8.21 -12.19
N LYS A 87 15.20 8.73 -11.01
CA LYS A 87 15.71 10.07 -10.63
C LYS A 87 17.20 9.99 -10.32
N PRO A 88 17.98 10.96 -10.79
CA PRO A 88 19.40 11.04 -10.45
C PRO A 88 19.63 11.38 -8.98
#